data_c527f524470d500768cfbae2fa11e2ba
#
_entry.id   c527f524470d500768cfbae2fa11e2ba
#
_cell.length_a   1.000
_cell.length_b   1.000
_cell.length_c   1.000
_cell.angle_alpha   90.00
_cell.angle_beta   90.00
_cell.angle_gamma   90.00
#
_symmetry.space_group_name_H-M   'P 1'
#
loop_
_entity.id
_entity.type
_entity.pdbx_description
1 polymer ?
#
loop_
_entity_poly.entity_id
_entity_poly.type
_entity_poly.pdbx_seq_one_letter_code
_entity_poly.pdbx_strand_id
1 'polypeptide(L)'
;MTSTIYKIYCKDNKITDCYVGSTDNFKDRCKKHNTYCYNENSKDYNYKVYKFIRANGGMTNWIIEKIINCDEDNRYDAEVHYFKLLNSTLNSCFPRRTPKQYYLDNREEILEKKKKYQLDNKEKISEYNKQYHFDNKEQIKEQQKQYRINNKEHILEQQKKYRIDVQCECGSIVGGQYKLNRHYTSKKHKRYLETIE
;
A
#
# COMPACT_ATOMS: atom_id res chain seq x y z
N MET A 1 5.99 -28.72 14.84
CA MET A 1 6.11 -28.00 16.15
C MET A 1 4.74 -27.47 16.53
N THR A 2 4.47 -27.35 17.85
CA THR A 2 3.17 -26.86 18.35
C THR A 2 3.29 -25.41 18.80
N SER A 3 2.40 -24.57 18.32
CA SER A 3 2.27 -23.18 18.73
C SER A 3 1.09 -23.01 19.70
N THR A 4 1.18 -22.06 20.59
CA THR A 4 0.12 -21.73 21.57
C THR A 4 -0.49 -20.39 21.20
N ILE A 5 -1.82 -20.34 21.09
CA ILE A 5 -2.58 -19.09 21.05
C ILE A 5 -2.94 -18.71 22.49
N TYR A 6 -2.76 -17.45 22.83
CA TYR A 6 -3.01 -16.94 24.17
C TYR A 6 -3.67 -15.55 24.12
N LYS A 7 -4.32 -15.18 25.21
CA LYS A 7 -4.88 -13.84 25.43
C LYS A 7 -4.25 -13.18 26.66
N ILE A 8 -4.26 -11.85 26.65
CA ILE A 8 -3.96 -11.01 27.81
C ILE A 8 -5.20 -10.20 28.10
N TYR A 9 -5.72 -10.26 29.30
CA TYR A 9 -6.93 -9.56 29.69
C TYR A 9 -6.86 -9.09 31.15
N CYS A 10 -7.66 -8.08 31.50
CA CYS A 10 -7.69 -7.52 32.85
C CYS A 10 -8.49 -8.43 33.81
N LYS A 11 -8.09 -8.46 35.08
CA LYS A 11 -8.84 -9.11 36.17
C LYS A 11 -10.14 -8.35 36.49
N ASP A 12 -10.16 -7.03 36.25
CA ASP A 12 -11.36 -6.21 36.39
C ASP A 12 -12.27 -6.39 35.19
N ASN A 13 -13.43 -7.00 35.40
CA ASN A 13 -14.42 -7.28 34.36
C ASN A 13 -15.02 -6.02 33.73
N LYS A 14 -14.79 -4.82 34.28
CA LYS A 14 -15.18 -3.55 33.67
C LYS A 14 -14.29 -3.19 32.47
N ILE A 15 -13.09 -3.75 32.40
CA ILE A 15 -12.14 -3.58 31.31
C ILE A 15 -12.24 -4.80 30.40
N THR A 16 -12.93 -4.65 29.30
CA THR A 16 -13.16 -5.73 28.31
C THR A 16 -12.07 -5.82 27.23
N ASP A 17 -11.16 -4.86 27.25
CA ASP A 17 -10.05 -4.82 26.30
C ASP A 17 -9.12 -6.01 26.49
N CYS A 18 -8.74 -6.66 25.39
CA CYS A 18 -7.83 -7.79 25.45
C CYS A 18 -6.83 -7.75 24.27
N TYR A 19 -5.76 -8.52 24.44
CA TYR A 19 -4.75 -8.79 23.42
C TYR A 19 -4.75 -10.28 23.11
N VAL A 20 -4.63 -10.63 21.84
CA VAL A 20 -4.45 -12.03 21.39
C VAL A 20 -3.10 -12.12 20.67
N GLY A 21 -2.38 -13.23 20.93
CA GLY A 21 -1.11 -13.47 20.29
C GLY A 21 -0.81 -14.98 20.19
N SER A 22 0.23 -15.32 19.45
CA SER A 22 0.71 -16.67 19.28
C SER A 22 2.19 -16.81 19.64
N THR A 23 2.62 -17.97 20.08
CA THR A 23 4.02 -18.27 20.43
C THR A 23 4.31 -19.75 20.42
N ASP A 24 5.55 -20.10 20.11
CA ASP A 24 6.05 -21.46 20.21
C ASP A 24 6.55 -21.77 21.62
N ASN A 25 6.89 -20.75 22.42
CA ASN A 25 7.30 -20.89 23.82
C ASN A 25 6.51 -19.94 24.71
N PHE A 26 5.43 -20.45 25.28
CA PHE A 26 4.52 -19.67 26.11
C PHE A 26 5.18 -19.13 27.40
N LYS A 27 6.03 -19.89 28.05
CA LYS A 27 6.70 -19.48 29.29
C LYS A 27 7.63 -18.29 29.06
N ASP A 28 8.42 -18.34 28.00
CA ASP A 28 9.32 -17.24 27.64
C ASP A 28 8.54 -16.03 27.12
N ARG A 29 7.43 -16.25 26.44
CA ARG A 29 6.56 -15.16 25.97
C ARG A 29 5.96 -14.38 27.14
N CYS A 30 5.51 -15.06 28.20
CA CYS A 30 5.02 -14.41 29.41
C CYS A 30 6.10 -13.53 30.08
N LYS A 31 7.34 -14.04 30.18
CA LYS A 31 8.48 -13.25 30.70
C LYS A 31 8.73 -12.01 29.84
N LYS A 32 8.71 -12.17 28.51
CA LYS A 32 8.91 -11.04 27.58
C LYS A 32 7.81 -9.99 27.73
N HIS A 33 6.55 -10.37 27.90
CA HIS A 33 5.47 -9.41 28.16
C HIS A 33 5.71 -8.58 29.41
N ASN A 34 6.16 -9.21 30.51
CA ASN A 34 6.55 -8.49 31.73
C ASN A 34 7.70 -7.51 31.46
N THR A 35 8.77 -7.97 30.82
CA THR A 35 9.93 -7.13 30.50
C THR A 35 9.52 -5.94 29.62
N TYR A 36 8.78 -6.18 28.56
CA TYR A 36 8.37 -5.12 27.62
C TYR A 36 7.39 -4.11 28.26
N CYS A 37 6.60 -4.55 29.23
CA CYS A 37 5.72 -3.67 29.94
C CYS A 37 6.45 -2.64 30.82
N TYR A 38 7.62 -2.99 31.38
CA TYR A 38 8.29 -2.15 32.39
C TYR A 38 9.67 -1.62 31.96
N ASN A 39 10.31 -2.21 30.96
CA ASN A 39 11.63 -1.78 30.50
C ASN A 39 11.51 -0.63 29.48
N GLU A 40 11.74 0.60 29.93
CA GLU A 40 11.69 1.81 29.11
C GLU A 40 12.68 1.81 27.94
N ASN A 41 13.78 1.07 28.06
CA ASN A 41 14.78 0.92 26.99
C ASN A 41 14.35 -0.11 25.94
N SER A 42 13.25 -0.84 26.13
CA SER A 42 12.74 -1.76 25.14
C SER A 42 12.04 -1.02 24.00
N LYS A 43 12.36 -1.39 22.75
CA LYS A 43 11.65 -0.88 21.56
C LYS A 43 10.13 -1.13 21.62
N ASP A 44 9.72 -2.16 22.36
CA ASP A 44 8.33 -2.61 22.48
C ASP A 44 7.58 -1.89 23.64
N TYR A 45 8.31 -1.18 24.53
CA TYR A 45 7.74 -0.47 25.70
C TYR A 45 6.53 0.39 25.33
N ASN A 46 6.59 1.05 24.18
CA ASN A 46 5.56 1.97 23.71
C ASN A 46 4.43 1.31 22.90
N TYR A 47 4.37 -0.02 22.82
CA TYR A 47 3.25 -0.68 22.15
C TYR A 47 1.93 -0.45 22.87
N LYS A 48 0.84 -0.36 22.09
CA LYS A 48 -0.51 -0.08 22.58
C LYS A 48 -0.89 -0.93 23.79
N VAL A 49 -0.65 -2.24 23.72
CA VAL A 49 -0.94 -3.17 24.79
C VAL A 49 -0.25 -2.81 26.11
N TYR A 50 1.04 -2.47 26.08
CA TYR A 50 1.79 -2.17 27.30
C TYR A 50 1.48 -0.79 27.88
N LYS A 51 1.23 0.20 27.03
CA LYS A 51 0.71 1.50 27.48
C LYS A 51 -0.62 1.35 28.20
N PHE A 52 -1.52 0.55 27.62
CA PHE A 52 -2.84 0.33 28.21
C PHE A 52 -2.75 -0.46 29.52
N ILE A 53 -1.92 -1.51 29.57
CA ILE A 53 -1.69 -2.29 30.80
C ILE A 53 -1.14 -1.41 31.93
N ARG A 54 -0.12 -0.57 31.65
CA ARG A 54 0.44 0.35 32.66
C ARG A 54 -0.59 1.36 33.17
N ALA A 55 -1.41 1.91 32.27
CA ALA A 55 -2.47 2.85 32.65
C ALA A 55 -3.59 2.21 33.48
N ASN A 56 -3.72 0.86 33.44
CA ASN A 56 -4.77 0.11 34.12
C ASN A 56 -4.18 -0.88 35.17
N GLY A 57 -3.28 -0.38 36.01
CA GLY A 57 -2.77 -1.07 37.19
C GLY A 57 -1.59 -2.01 36.96
N GLY A 58 -0.98 -2.01 35.76
CA GLY A 58 0.20 -2.81 35.46
C GLY A 58 -0.08 -4.30 35.34
N MET A 59 0.96 -5.09 35.05
CA MET A 59 0.85 -6.56 34.77
C MET A 59 0.25 -7.35 35.95
N THR A 60 0.31 -6.85 37.17
CA THR A 60 -0.29 -7.49 38.35
C THR A 60 -1.81 -7.61 38.26
N ASN A 61 -2.45 -6.70 37.56
CA ASN A 61 -3.90 -6.69 37.33
C ASN A 61 -4.31 -7.41 36.05
N TRP A 62 -3.35 -7.98 35.32
CA TRP A 62 -3.60 -8.64 34.04
C TRP A 62 -3.23 -10.11 34.09
N ILE A 63 -3.96 -10.91 33.33
CA ILE A 63 -3.76 -12.36 33.19
C ILE A 63 -3.30 -12.66 31.78
N ILE A 64 -2.27 -13.50 31.67
CA ILE A 64 -1.85 -14.11 30.39
C ILE A 64 -2.31 -15.55 30.44
N GLU A 65 -3.25 -15.92 29.59
CA GLU A 65 -3.91 -17.22 29.58
C GLU A 65 -3.77 -17.91 28.21
N LYS A 66 -3.46 -19.21 28.24
CA LYS A 66 -3.52 -20.04 27.03
C LYS A 66 -4.95 -20.26 26.62
N ILE A 67 -5.21 -20.14 25.31
CA ILE A 67 -6.50 -20.46 24.72
C ILE A 67 -6.47 -21.88 24.14
N ILE A 68 -5.53 -22.15 23.22
CA ILE A 68 -5.40 -23.44 22.54
C ILE A 68 -3.97 -23.66 22.08
N ASN A 69 -3.60 -24.94 21.91
CA ASN A 69 -2.42 -25.30 21.13
C ASN A 69 -2.83 -25.70 19.72
N CYS A 70 -2.05 -25.33 18.73
CA CYS A 70 -2.26 -25.65 17.32
C CYS A 70 -0.94 -26.01 16.65
N ASP A 71 -1.03 -26.64 15.48
CA ASP A 71 0.14 -26.88 14.65
C ASP A 71 0.67 -25.56 14.09
N GLU A 72 1.97 -25.49 13.84
CA GLU A 72 2.66 -24.31 13.37
C GLU A 72 2.04 -23.74 12.07
N ASP A 73 1.63 -24.62 11.16
CA ASP A 73 1.00 -24.26 9.89
C ASP A 73 -0.33 -23.53 10.09
N ASN A 74 -1.08 -23.90 11.14
CA ASN A 74 -2.39 -23.32 11.47
C ASN A 74 -2.31 -22.15 12.46
N ARG A 75 -1.11 -21.80 12.93
CA ARG A 75 -0.87 -20.78 13.96
C ARG A 75 -1.53 -19.44 13.64
N TYR A 76 -1.31 -18.95 12.42
CA TYR A 76 -1.81 -17.63 12.01
C TYR A 76 -3.34 -17.61 11.84
N ASP A 77 -3.90 -18.67 11.30
CA ASP A 77 -5.34 -18.76 11.09
C ASP A 77 -6.07 -18.88 12.44
N ALA A 78 -5.50 -19.63 13.39
CA ALA A 78 -5.98 -19.70 14.76
C ALA A 78 -5.87 -18.33 15.48
N GLU A 79 -4.76 -17.60 15.33
CA GLU A 79 -4.60 -16.26 15.90
C GLU A 79 -5.64 -15.29 15.35
N VAL A 80 -5.88 -15.28 14.03
CA VAL A 80 -6.91 -14.48 13.37
C VAL A 80 -8.30 -14.85 13.87
N HIS A 81 -8.59 -16.14 14.01
CA HIS A 81 -9.87 -16.61 14.53
C HIS A 81 -10.16 -16.05 15.93
N TYR A 82 -9.23 -16.24 16.87
CA TYR A 82 -9.41 -15.75 18.24
C TYR A 82 -9.32 -14.24 18.38
N PHE A 83 -8.54 -13.56 17.52
CA PHE A 83 -8.52 -12.12 17.44
C PHE A 83 -9.92 -11.55 17.12
N LYS A 84 -10.62 -12.15 16.16
CA LYS A 84 -12.00 -11.75 15.79
C LYS A 84 -13.00 -12.17 16.86
N LEU A 85 -12.96 -13.41 17.32
CA LEU A 85 -13.88 -13.97 18.30
C LEU A 85 -13.91 -13.17 19.60
N LEU A 86 -12.73 -12.76 20.08
CA LEU A 86 -12.57 -11.99 21.32
C LEU A 86 -12.62 -10.47 21.11
N ASN A 87 -12.87 -10.02 19.89
CA ASN A 87 -12.85 -8.61 19.52
C ASN A 87 -11.63 -7.87 20.09
N SER A 88 -10.43 -8.42 19.83
CA SER A 88 -9.20 -7.96 20.47
C SER A 88 -8.85 -6.51 20.07
N THR A 89 -8.90 -5.62 21.06
CA THR A 89 -8.71 -4.17 20.86
C THR A 89 -7.27 -3.71 21.10
N LEU A 90 -6.46 -4.48 21.86
CA LEU A 90 -5.10 -4.09 22.24
C LEU A 90 -4.02 -4.51 21.23
N ASN A 91 -4.37 -5.28 20.21
CA ASN A 91 -3.46 -5.55 19.10
C ASN A 91 -3.27 -4.27 18.26
N SER A 92 -2.02 -3.91 17.99
CA SER A 92 -1.69 -2.74 17.14
C SER A 92 -1.99 -2.99 15.67
N CYS A 93 -1.97 -4.25 15.25
CA CYS A 93 -2.20 -4.66 13.86
C CYS A 93 -3.09 -5.90 13.82
N PHE A 94 -3.82 -6.04 12.72
CA PHE A 94 -4.53 -7.28 12.43
C PHE A 94 -3.51 -8.41 12.20
N PRO A 95 -3.63 -9.58 12.84
CA PRO A 95 -2.73 -10.71 12.62
C PRO A 95 -2.70 -11.10 11.13
N ARG A 96 -1.52 -11.43 10.61
CA ARG A 96 -1.31 -11.84 9.20
C ARG A 96 -1.73 -10.80 8.14
N ARG A 97 -1.74 -9.51 8.51
CA ARG A 97 -2.02 -8.46 7.53
C ARG A 97 -0.91 -8.41 6.48
N THR A 98 -1.23 -8.75 5.24
CA THR A 98 -0.28 -8.65 4.13
C THR A 98 0.01 -7.17 3.79
N PRO A 99 1.19 -6.84 3.22
CA PRO A 99 1.46 -5.48 2.74
C PRO A 99 0.41 -4.99 1.74
N LYS A 100 -0.10 -5.89 0.90
CA LYS A 100 -1.18 -5.59 -0.06
C LYS A 100 -2.47 -5.19 0.66
N GLN A 101 -2.88 -5.95 1.69
CA GLN A 101 -4.08 -5.63 2.47
C GLN A 101 -3.90 -4.31 3.22
N TYR A 102 -2.73 -4.11 3.85
CA TYR A 102 -2.41 -2.82 4.50
C TYR A 102 -2.55 -1.64 3.53
N TYR A 103 -1.99 -1.77 2.32
CA TYR A 103 -2.11 -0.73 1.30
C TYR A 103 -3.56 -0.47 0.89
N LEU A 104 -4.36 -1.52 0.68
CA LEU A 104 -5.78 -1.38 0.31
C LEU A 104 -6.58 -0.68 1.40
N ASP A 105 -6.40 -1.07 2.64
CA ASP A 105 -7.14 -0.51 3.79
C ASP A 105 -6.77 0.95 4.10
N ASN A 106 -5.54 1.37 3.78
CA ASN A 106 -5.05 2.74 4.06
C ASN A 106 -4.74 3.52 2.77
N ARG A 107 -5.26 3.09 1.63
CA ARG A 107 -4.90 3.62 0.32
C ARG A 107 -5.08 5.14 0.24
N GLU A 108 -6.18 5.66 0.71
CA GLU A 108 -6.50 7.08 0.64
C GLU A 108 -5.50 7.90 1.47
N GLU A 109 -5.27 7.50 2.72
CA GLU A 109 -4.32 8.17 3.61
C GLU A 109 -2.88 8.14 3.05
N ILE A 110 -2.47 7.00 2.50
CA ILE A 110 -1.14 6.84 1.87
C ILE A 110 -1.01 7.76 0.65
N LEU A 111 -2.05 7.83 -0.19
CA LEU A 111 -2.05 8.69 -1.37
C LEU A 111 -2.03 10.18 -0.99
N GLU A 112 -2.78 10.57 0.02
CA GLU A 112 -2.81 11.94 0.51
C GLU A 112 -1.44 12.36 1.09
N LYS A 113 -0.84 11.52 1.94
CA LYS A 113 0.52 11.75 2.46
C LYS A 113 1.54 11.86 1.33
N LYS A 114 1.45 10.99 0.31
CA LYS A 114 2.33 11.04 -0.86
C LYS A 114 2.15 12.33 -1.65
N LYS A 115 0.90 12.75 -1.88
CA LYS A 115 0.59 14.00 -2.59
C LYS A 115 1.14 15.21 -1.84
N LYS A 116 0.94 15.26 -0.52
CA LYS A 116 1.48 16.31 0.34
C LYS A 116 3.01 16.34 0.28
N TYR A 117 3.68 15.18 0.45
CA TYR A 117 5.13 15.08 0.33
C TYR A 117 5.66 15.58 -1.02
N GLN A 118 4.98 15.22 -2.13
CA GLN A 118 5.37 15.68 -3.47
C GLN A 118 5.20 17.20 -3.64
N LEU A 119 4.16 17.77 -3.02
CA LEU A 119 3.93 19.22 -3.05
C LEU A 119 4.99 19.96 -2.23
N ASP A 120 5.22 19.52 -0.98
CA ASP A 120 6.16 20.14 -0.05
C ASP A 120 7.62 20.04 -0.54
N ASN A 121 7.95 19.02 -1.34
CA ASN A 121 9.31 18.78 -1.85
C ASN A 121 9.43 18.98 -3.38
N LYS A 122 8.49 19.64 -4.02
CA LYS A 122 8.41 19.78 -5.49
C LYS A 122 9.71 20.28 -6.11
N GLU A 123 10.30 21.30 -5.53
CA GLU A 123 11.53 21.91 -6.04
C GLU A 123 12.72 20.96 -5.90
N LYS A 124 12.90 20.36 -4.73
CA LYS A 124 13.97 19.37 -4.49
C LYS A 124 13.87 18.18 -5.42
N ILE A 125 12.66 17.67 -5.63
CA ILE A 125 12.41 16.54 -6.54
C ILE A 125 12.72 16.95 -7.98
N SER A 126 12.33 18.17 -8.40
CA SER A 126 12.63 18.69 -9.73
C SER A 126 14.13 18.82 -9.97
N GLU A 127 14.85 19.37 -9.00
CA GLU A 127 16.30 19.55 -9.07
C GLU A 127 17.04 18.21 -9.09
N TYR A 128 16.68 17.29 -8.22
CA TYR A 128 17.20 15.92 -8.22
C TYR A 128 16.98 15.22 -9.57
N ASN A 129 15.77 15.31 -10.14
CA ASN A 129 15.47 14.72 -11.45
C ASN A 129 16.27 15.33 -12.58
N LYS A 130 16.47 16.66 -12.58
CA LYS A 130 17.33 17.34 -13.58
C LYS A 130 18.77 16.83 -13.49
N GLN A 131 19.31 16.78 -12.28
CA GLN A 131 20.66 16.28 -12.05
C GLN A 131 20.78 14.80 -12.48
N TYR A 132 19.85 13.96 -12.05
CA TYR A 132 19.82 12.55 -12.45
C TYR A 132 19.78 12.36 -13.98
N HIS A 133 18.94 13.13 -14.68
CA HIS A 133 18.88 13.08 -16.14
C HIS A 133 20.17 13.58 -16.81
N PHE A 134 20.82 14.57 -16.23
CA PHE A 134 22.08 15.06 -16.72
C PHE A 134 23.19 14.03 -16.57
N ASP A 135 23.35 13.47 -15.38
CA ASP A 135 24.39 12.49 -15.05
C ASP A 135 24.23 11.16 -15.80
N ASN A 136 22.97 10.75 -16.05
CA ASN A 136 22.67 9.45 -16.68
C ASN A 136 22.24 9.59 -18.16
N LYS A 137 22.45 10.74 -18.79
CA LYS A 137 21.93 11.04 -20.14
C LYS A 137 22.29 10.01 -21.20
N GLU A 138 23.56 9.59 -21.24
CA GLU A 138 24.00 8.63 -22.26
C GLU A 138 23.46 7.22 -21.97
N GLN A 139 23.40 6.80 -20.72
CA GLN A 139 22.79 5.52 -20.33
C GLN A 139 21.31 5.48 -20.67
N ILE A 140 20.56 6.54 -20.40
CA ILE A 140 19.15 6.66 -20.72
C ILE A 140 18.92 6.57 -22.22
N LYS A 141 19.76 7.26 -23.03
CA LYS A 141 19.67 7.20 -24.49
C LYS A 141 19.91 5.78 -25.02
N GLU A 142 20.91 5.09 -24.50
CA GLU A 142 21.20 3.71 -24.96
C GLU A 142 20.09 2.75 -24.56
N GLN A 143 19.56 2.87 -23.33
CA GLN A 143 18.39 2.09 -22.90
C GLN A 143 17.17 2.33 -23.79
N GLN A 144 16.88 3.60 -24.13
CA GLN A 144 15.78 3.95 -25.03
C GLN A 144 15.99 3.41 -26.44
N LYS A 145 17.22 3.45 -26.95
CA LYS A 145 17.56 2.87 -28.25
C LYS A 145 17.34 1.37 -28.25
N GLN A 146 17.85 0.68 -27.24
CA GLN A 146 17.69 -0.76 -27.09
C GLN A 146 16.22 -1.16 -26.91
N TYR A 147 15.44 -0.42 -26.13
CA TYR A 147 14.01 -0.63 -26.00
C TYR A 147 13.28 -0.51 -27.34
N ARG A 148 13.60 0.50 -28.16
CA ARG A 148 13.00 0.67 -29.49
C ARG A 148 13.35 -0.46 -30.44
N ILE A 149 14.58 -0.98 -30.39
CA ILE A 149 15.02 -2.13 -31.19
C ILE A 149 14.24 -3.38 -30.78
N ASN A 150 14.24 -3.68 -29.49
CA ASN A 150 13.63 -4.90 -28.96
C ASN A 150 12.09 -4.92 -29.09
N ASN A 151 11.44 -3.75 -29.12
CA ASN A 151 9.99 -3.62 -29.18
C ASN A 151 9.49 -3.05 -30.51
N LYS A 152 10.32 -3.05 -31.57
CA LYS A 152 10.01 -2.41 -32.86
C LYS A 152 8.68 -2.89 -33.45
N GLU A 153 8.44 -4.18 -33.48
CA GLU A 153 7.22 -4.76 -34.05
C GLU A 153 5.99 -4.35 -33.27
N HIS A 154 6.05 -4.44 -31.94
CA HIS A 154 4.97 -4.02 -31.06
C HIS A 154 4.65 -2.51 -31.22
N ILE A 155 5.68 -1.67 -31.26
CA ILE A 155 5.52 -0.22 -31.47
C ILE A 155 4.85 0.07 -32.82
N LEU A 156 5.27 -0.62 -33.91
CA LEU A 156 4.65 -0.48 -35.22
C LEU A 156 3.19 -0.94 -35.24
N GLU A 157 2.89 -2.04 -34.56
CA GLU A 157 1.52 -2.53 -34.44
C GLU A 157 0.62 -1.55 -33.68
N GLN A 158 1.08 -0.99 -32.56
CA GLN A 158 0.35 0.04 -31.85
C GLN A 158 0.15 1.30 -32.71
N GLN A 159 1.19 1.74 -33.42
CA GLN A 159 1.06 2.89 -34.33
C GLN A 159 0.04 2.63 -35.45
N LYS A 160 -0.05 1.41 -35.97
CA LYS A 160 -1.08 1.03 -36.97
C LYS A 160 -2.48 1.13 -36.37
N LYS A 161 -2.70 0.64 -35.15
CA LYS A 161 -4.01 0.73 -34.44
C LYS A 161 -4.47 2.18 -34.27
N TYR A 162 -3.55 3.12 -34.03
CA TYR A 162 -3.89 4.54 -33.87
C TYR A 162 -3.94 5.30 -35.20
N ARG A 163 -3.53 4.69 -36.33
CA ARG A 163 -3.53 5.27 -37.67
C ARG A 163 -4.74 4.86 -38.52
N ILE A 164 -5.86 4.51 -37.89
CA ILE A 164 -7.10 4.26 -38.63
C ILE A 164 -7.51 5.57 -39.28
N ASP A 165 -7.52 5.58 -40.61
CA ASP A 165 -7.95 6.73 -41.37
C ASP A 165 -9.44 6.99 -41.10
N VAL A 166 -9.75 8.21 -40.70
CA VAL A 166 -11.11 8.66 -40.38
C VAL A 166 -11.49 9.67 -41.45
N GLN A 167 -12.63 9.44 -42.13
CA GLN A 167 -13.19 10.38 -43.10
C GLN A 167 -13.96 11.46 -42.35
N CYS A 168 -13.64 12.72 -42.63
CA CYS A 168 -14.38 13.87 -42.16
C CYS A 168 -15.54 14.17 -43.10
N GLU A 169 -16.61 14.77 -42.61
CA GLU A 169 -17.77 15.24 -43.42
C GLU A 169 -17.40 16.14 -44.57
N CYS A 170 -16.33 16.92 -44.43
CA CYS A 170 -15.78 17.75 -45.54
C CYS A 170 -15.05 16.94 -46.62
N GLY A 171 -15.12 15.60 -46.60
CA GLY A 171 -14.47 14.71 -47.55
C GLY A 171 -12.98 14.48 -47.30
N SER A 172 -12.37 15.10 -46.31
CA SER A 172 -10.96 14.88 -46.00
C SER A 172 -10.74 13.58 -45.25
N ILE A 173 -9.74 12.81 -45.65
CA ILE A 173 -9.28 11.60 -44.92
C ILE A 173 -8.12 12.04 -44.03
N VAL A 174 -8.21 11.74 -42.72
CA VAL A 174 -7.19 12.09 -41.73
C VAL A 174 -6.78 10.83 -40.95
N GLY A 175 -5.50 10.65 -40.72
CA GLY A 175 -4.97 9.47 -40.04
C GLY A 175 -5.17 9.55 -38.52
N GLY A 176 -6.27 8.99 -38.02
CA GLY A 176 -6.59 8.83 -36.61
C GLY A 176 -7.41 9.96 -35.98
N GLN A 177 -8.14 9.60 -34.92
CA GLN A 177 -9.07 10.51 -34.22
C GLN A 177 -8.42 11.81 -33.71
N TYR A 178 -7.18 11.75 -33.24
CA TYR A 178 -6.46 12.94 -32.77
C TYR A 178 -6.25 13.97 -33.90
N LYS A 179 -5.92 13.50 -35.11
CA LYS A 179 -5.76 14.37 -36.26
C LYS A 179 -7.11 14.91 -36.77
N LEU A 180 -8.20 14.16 -36.61
CA LEU A 180 -9.54 14.58 -36.91
C LEU A 180 -9.93 15.79 -36.03
N ASN A 181 -9.69 15.72 -34.72
CA ASN A 181 -9.97 16.84 -33.81
C ASN A 181 -9.20 18.11 -34.19
N ARG A 182 -7.91 17.97 -34.61
CA ARG A 182 -7.13 19.09 -35.13
C ARG A 182 -7.60 19.56 -36.52
N HIS A 183 -8.13 18.66 -37.34
CA HIS A 183 -8.66 18.97 -38.66
C HIS A 183 -9.89 19.88 -38.57
N TYR A 184 -10.78 19.70 -37.58
CA TYR A 184 -11.95 20.55 -37.36
C TYR A 184 -11.60 22.05 -37.20
N THR A 185 -10.39 22.36 -36.71
CA THR A 185 -9.89 23.75 -36.61
C THR A 185 -9.18 24.26 -37.89
N SER A 186 -9.01 23.39 -38.90
CA SER A 186 -8.29 23.73 -40.13
C SER A 186 -9.10 24.66 -41.04
N LYS A 187 -8.38 25.51 -41.84
CA LYS A 187 -9.01 26.39 -42.84
C LYS A 187 -9.87 25.59 -43.84
N LYS A 188 -9.48 24.38 -44.19
CA LYS A 188 -10.23 23.55 -45.14
C LYS A 188 -11.57 23.13 -44.56
N HIS A 189 -11.63 22.71 -43.32
CA HIS A 189 -12.87 22.31 -42.70
C HIS A 189 -13.80 23.52 -42.45
N LYS A 190 -13.25 24.65 -42.03
CA LYS A 190 -14.01 25.87 -41.82
C LYS A 190 -14.68 26.35 -43.11
N ARG A 191 -13.95 26.39 -44.24
CA ARG A 191 -14.53 26.70 -45.55
C ARG A 191 -15.67 25.77 -45.94
N TYR A 192 -15.55 24.46 -45.63
CA TYR A 192 -16.64 23.52 -45.89
C TYR A 192 -17.89 23.90 -45.09
N LEU A 193 -17.75 24.25 -43.81
CA LEU A 193 -18.89 24.70 -42.99
C LEU A 193 -19.57 25.92 -43.55
N GLU A 194 -18.79 26.89 -44.08
CA GLU A 194 -19.32 28.10 -44.75
C GLU A 194 -20.09 27.78 -46.05
N THR A 195 -19.96 26.61 -46.64
CA THR A 195 -20.69 26.21 -47.86
C THR A 195 -21.98 25.46 -47.60
N ILE A 196 -22.23 25.06 -46.36
CA ILE A 196 -23.43 24.27 -45.95
C ILE A 196 -24.41 25.12 -45.07
N GLU A 197 -23.98 26.29 -44.62
CA GLU A 197 -24.83 27.35 -44.05
C GLU A 197 -25.50 28.17 -45.18
#